data_80f30c4d813a0e45de4fa72fd85467ff
#
_entry.id   80f30c4d813a0e45de4fa72fd85467ff
#
_cell.length_a   1.000
_cell.length_b   1.000
_cell.length_c   1.000
_cell.angle_alpha   90.00
_cell.angle_beta   90.00
_cell.angle_gamma   90.00
#
_symmetry.space_group_name_H-M   'P 1'
#
loop_
_entity.id
_entity.type
_entity.pdbx_description
1 polymer ?
#
loop_
_entity_poly.entity_id
_entity_poly.type
_entity_poly.pdbx_seq_one_letter_code
_entity_poly.pdbx_strand_id
1 'polypeptide(L)'
;MNQNFLAAGIGYIISAVLCLIIARIVWERRENPGSISFILLMIVFSVWSGVSFLTLHTEHLELKIIYQFVAFTAQTAISPLLFLFVIHFTEKKRWTKPLFTQLVWVLPVINLLLALTNEYHGLVYSEIYLEGINSQVVGIFKSGPIIYVNLIYSYGLILIGLLWLVRYFLQFKKSGIISSVMIIATSLITLVVNTLHVTGYLLNTPIDTTPHTFSLLALALFWSINQQQLFRVSPIAYKNLLRNMPNG
;
A
#
# COMPACT_ATOMS: atom_id res chain seq x y z
N MET A 1 0.45 -3.71 -30.05
CA MET A 1 0.35 -3.19 -28.68
C MET A 1 1.49 -2.21 -28.44
N ASN A 2 1.22 -1.00 -27.97
CA ASN A 2 2.27 0.00 -27.73
C ASN A 2 3.23 -0.55 -26.66
N GLN A 3 4.54 -0.34 -26.82
CA GLN A 3 5.59 -0.82 -25.90
C GLN A 3 5.36 -0.35 -24.46
N ASN A 4 4.82 0.85 -24.26
CA ASN A 4 4.51 1.40 -22.94
C ASN A 4 3.41 0.61 -22.20
N PHE A 5 2.36 0.17 -22.92
CA PHE A 5 1.28 -0.63 -22.34
C PHE A 5 1.76 -2.04 -21.99
N LEU A 6 2.60 -2.64 -22.84
CA LEU A 6 3.22 -3.94 -22.55
C LEU A 6 4.10 -3.86 -21.30
N ALA A 7 4.98 -2.86 -21.24
CA ALA A 7 5.88 -2.66 -20.10
C ALA A 7 5.11 -2.43 -18.80
N ALA A 8 4.04 -1.62 -18.82
CA ALA A 8 3.18 -1.41 -17.66
C ALA A 8 2.47 -2.69 -17.22
N GLY A 9 1.92 -3.47 -18.16
CA GLY A 9 1.27 -4.75 -17.87
C GLY A 9 2.21 -5.74 -17.21
N ILE A 10 3.43 -5.89 -17.74
CA ILE A 10 4.48 -6.73 -17.13
C ILE A 10 4.82 -6.23 -15.73
N GLY A 11 4.97 -4.91 -15.55
CA GLY A 11 5.25 -4.30 -14.26
C GLY A 11 4.17 -4.59 -13.23
N TYR A 12 2.89 -4.54 -13.59
CA TYR A 12 1.78 -4.88 -12.69
C TYR A 12 1.83 -6.34 -12.23
N ILE A 13 2.10 -7.28 -13.16
CA ILE A 13 2.23 -8.71 -12.81
C ILE A 13 3.41 -8.91 -11.86
N ILE A 14 4.57 -8.33 -12.16
CA ILE A 14 5.77 -8.43 -11.31
C ILE A 14 5.46 -7.87 -9.92
N SER A 15 4.82 -6.69 -9.82
CA SER A 15 4.43 -6.06 -8.56
C SER A 15 3.47 -6.93 -7.75
N ALA A 16 2.46 -7.51 -8.40
CA ALA A 16 1.48 -8.38 -7.74
C ALA A 16 2.14 -9.65 -7.18
N VAL A 17 2.93 -10.34 -8.01
CA VAL A 17 3.61 -11.59 -7.63
C VAL A 17 4.63 -11.34 -6.52
N LEU A 18 5.41 -10.26 -6.63
CA LEU A 18 6.39 -9.86 -5.61
C LEU A 18 5.73 -9.65 -4.24
N CYS A 19 4.62 -8.91 -4.20
CA CYS A 19 3.89 -8.68 -2.97
C CYS A 19 3.33 -9.97 -2.36
N LEU A 20 2.82 -10.91 -3.18
CA LEU A 20 2.38 -12.22 -2.71
C LEU A 20 3.53 -13.07 -2.15
N ILE A 21 4.69 -13.05 -2.78
CA ILE A 21 5.89 -13.75 -2.29
C ILE A 21 6.29 -13.18 -0.92
N ILE A 22 6.33 -11.85 -0.78
CA ILE A 22 6.64 -11.20 0.50
C ILE A 22 5.59 -11.58 1.56
N ALA A 23 4.30 -11.53 1.22
CA ALA A 23 3.24 -11.93 2.13
C ALA A 23 3.42 -13.38 2.59
N ARG A 24 3.75 -14.30 1.68
CA ARG A 24 3.99 -15.72 2.01
C ARG A 24 5.19 -15.91 2.93
N ILE A 25 6.29 -15.19 2.69
CA ILE A 25 7.49 -15.26 3.55
C ILE A 25 7.16 -14.75 4.97
N VAL A 26 6.44 -13.62 5.07
CA VAL A 26 6.08 -13.03 6.37
C VAL A 26 5.02 -13.86 7.09
N TRP A 27 4.19 -14.61 6.38
CA TRP A 27 3.19 -15.51 6.97
C TRP A 27 3.80 -16.56 7.92
N GLU A 28 5.00 -17.02 7.64
CA GLU A 28 5.72 -17.95 8.53
C GLU A 28 6.05 -17.32 9.90
N ARG A 29 5.96 -16.00 10.00
CA ARG A 29 6.27 -15.21 11.19
C ARG A 29 5.08 -14.34 11.63
N ARG A 30 3.85 -14.78 11.33
CA ARG A 30 2.62 -14.03 11.59
C ARG A 30 2.35 -13.73 13.06
N GLU A 31 3.00 -14.44 13.98
CA GLU A 31 2.89 -14.23 15.43
C GLU A 31 3.64 -12.96 15.90
N ASN A 32 4.55 -12.44 15.09
CA ASN A 32 5.29 -11.23 15.46
C ASN A 32 4.39 -9.98 15.37
N PRO A 33 4.60 -9.00 16.25
CA PRO A 33 3.83 -7.75 16.23
C PRO A 33 3.88 -7.06 14.86
N GLY A 34 2.73 -6.69 14.33
CA GLY A 34 2.61 -6.01 13.04
C GLY A 34 2.60 -6.93 11.81
N SER A 35 3.03 -8.19 11.92
CA SER A 35 3.11 -9.10 10.75
C SER A 35 1.78 -9.26 10.02
N ILE A 36 0.67 -9.40 10.74
CA ILE A 36 -0.66 -9.54 10.10
C ILE A 36 -1.02 -8.28 9.29
N SER A 37 -0.82 -7.08 9.86
CA SER A 37 -1.09 -5.83 9.12
C SER A 37 -0.19 -5.69 7.90
N PHE A 38 1.08 -6.14 7.98
CA PHE A 38 2.01 -6.14 6.86
C PHE A 38 1.61 -7.14 5.77
N ILE A 39 1.18 -8.35 6.14
CA ILE A 39 0.67 -9.35 5.20
C ILE A 39 -0.56 -8.81 4.46
N LEU A 40 -1.52 -8.25 5.19
CA LEU A 40 -2.71 -7.63 4.60
C LEU A 40 -2.35 -6.48 3.65
N LEU A 41 -1.37 -5.66 4.02
CA LEU A 41 -0.84 -4.59 3.16
C LEU A 41 -0.27 -5.15 1.85
N MET A 42 0.50 -6.24 1.91
CA MET A 42 1.04 -6.91 0.71
C MET A 42 -0.06 -7.50 -0.17
N ILE A 43 -1.10 -8.11 0.44
CA ILE A 43 -2.26 -8.62 -0.30
C ILE A 43 -2.99 -7.48 -1.01
N VAL A 44 -3.21 -6.35 -0.34
CA VAL A 44 -3.88 -5.18 -0.92
C VAL A 44 -3.07 -4.60 -2.08
N PHE A 45 -1.73 -4.51 -1.97
CA PHE A 45 -0.87 -4.10 -3.09
C PHE A 45 -0.96 -5.07 -4.27
N SER A 46 -1.00 -6.37 -4.00
CA SER A 46 -1.16 -7.38 -5.04
C SER A 46 -2.51 -7.28 -5.74
N VAL A 47 -3.60 -7.10 -4.99
CA VAL A 47 -4.95 -6.88 -5.56
C VAL A 47 -4.97 -5.63 -6.42
N TRP A 48 -4.48 -4.50 -5.93
CA TRP A 48 -4.42 -3.26 -6.71
C TRP A 48 -3.64 -3.44 -8.01
N SER A 49 -2.43 -4.00 -7.94
CA SER A 49 -1.62 -4.26 -9.14
C SER A 49 -2.34 -5.22 -10.11
N GLY A 50 -2.98 -6.28 -9.60
CA GLY A 50 -3.70 -7.25 -10.42
C GLY A 50 -4.91 -6.64 -11.14
N VAL A 51 -5.73 -5.86 -10.45
CA VAL A 51 -6.88 -5.18 -11.09
C VAL A 51 -6.43 -4.06 -12.03
N SER A 52 -5.30 -3.38 -11.78
CA SER A 52 -4.72 -2.42 -12.71
C SER A 52 -4.29 -3.09 -14.02
N PHE A 53 -3.71 -4.30 -13.93
CA PHE A 53 -3.43 -5.12 -15.10
C PHE A 53 -4.72 -5.46 -15.88
N LEU A 54 -5.77 -5.92 -15.18
CA LEU A 54 -7.05 -6.26 -15.80
C LEU A 54 -7.72 -5.03 -16.46
N THR A 55 -7.68 -3.87 -15.79
CA THR A 55 -8.21 -2.61 -16.33
C THR A 55 -7.50 -2.21 -17.63
N LEU A 56 -6.18 -2.45 -17.70
CA LEU A 56 -5.38 -2.13 -18.88
C LEU A 56 -5.72 -3.01 -20.09
N HIS A 57 -6.09 -4.28 -19.85
CA HIS A 57 -6.29 -5.29 -20.91
C HIS A 57 -7.75 -5.55 -21.26
N THR A 58 -8.72 -5.00 -20.55
CA THR A 58 -10.13 -5.12 -20.92
C THR A 58 -10.58 -3.93 -21.80
N GLU A 59 -11.51 -4.16 -22.71
CA GLU A 59 -12.11 -3.11 -23.58
C GLU A 59 -13.51 -2.71 -23.10
N HIS A 60 -14.13 -3.51 -22.26
CA HIS A 60 -15.49 -3.30 -21.75
C HIS A 60 -15.51 -2.26 -20.62
N LEU A 61 -16.28 -1.17 -20.82
CA LEU A 61 -16.40 -0.09 -19.83
C LEU A 61 -16.88 -0.58 -18.46
N GLU A 62 -17.91 -1.43 -18.44
CA GLU A 62 -18.47 -1.96 -17.18
C GLU A 62 -17.42 -2.70 -16.34
N LEU A 63 -16.59 -3.54 -16.99
CA LEU A 63 -15.50 -4.26 -16.32
C LEU A 63 -14.42 -3.29 -15.85
N LYS A 64 -14.07 -2.28 -16.65
CA LYS A 64 -13.13 -1.24 -16.23
C LYS A 64 -13.62 -0.51 -14.99
N ILE A 65 -14.91 -0.17 -14.91
CA ILE A 65 -15.54 0.48 -13.76
C ILE A 65 -15.42 -0.42 -12.52
N ILE A 66 -15.77 -1.70 -12.64
CA ILE A 66 -15.67 -2.67 -11.53
C ILE A 66 -14.21 -2.76 -11.03
N TYR A 67 -13.25 -2.96 -11.95
CA TYR A 67 -11.83 -3.06 -11.59
C TYR A 67 -11.31 -1.78 -10.95
N GLN A 68 -11.74 -0.61 -11.45
CA GLN A 68 -11.35 0.67 -10.88
C GLN A 68 -11.90 0.89 -9.46
N PHE A 69 -13.13 0.47 -9.18
CA PHE A 69 -13.68 0.51 -7.83
C PHE A 69 -12.97 -0.47 -6.87
N VAL A 70 -12.60 -1.65 -7.35
CA VAL A 70 -11.77 -2.58 -6.57
C VAL A 70 -10.39 -1.97 -6.29
N ALA A 71 -9.77 -1.35 -7.30
CA ALA A 71 -8.50 -0.63 -7.16
C ALA A 71 -8.61 0.50 -6.14
N PHE A 72 -9.64 1.35 -6.23
CA PHE A 72 -9.89 2.44 -5.29
C PHE A 72 -10.09 1.94 -3.85
N THR A 73 -10.88 0.86 -3.67
CA THR A 73 -11.07 0.23 -2.36
C THR A 73 -9.75 -0.28 -1.78
N ALA A 74 -8.92 -0.93 -2.61
CA ALA A 74 -7.60 -1.36 -2.21
C ALA A 74 -6.71 -0.17 -1.81
N GLN A 75 -6.68 0.89 -2.61
CA GLN A 75 -5.91 2.11 -2.34
C GLN A 75 -6.28 2.74 -1.00
N THR A 76 -7.57 2.83 -0.67
CA THR A 76 -8.04 3.43 0.60
C THR A 76 -7.64 2.62 1.82
N ALA A 77 -7.41 1.31 1.68
CA ALA A 77 -6.97 0.42 2.76
C ALA A 77 -5.46 0.48 3.03
N ILE A 78 -4.66 1.02 2.10
CA ILE A 78 -3.19 1.02 2.21
C ILE A 78 -2.71 1.82 3.41
N SER A 79 -3.17 3.06 3.55
CA SER A 79 -2.71 3.96 4.61
C SER A 79 -3.07 3.48 6.02
N PRO A 80 -4.30 2.99 6.31
CA PRO A 80 -4.62 2.35 7.57
C PRO A 80 -3.75 1.12 7.85
N LEU A 81 -3.57 0.24 6.86
CA LEU A 81 -2.78 -0.98 7.05
C LEU A 81 -1.31 -0.68 7.33
N LEU A 82 -0.72 0.28 6.59
CA LEU A 82 0.64 0.73 6.84
C LEU A 82 0.78 1.35 8.24
N PHE A 83 -0.17 2.19 8.63
CA PHE A 83 -0.18 2.80 9.96
C PHE A 83 -0.33 1.74 11.07
N LEU A 84 -1.28 0.80 10.93
CA LEU A 84 -1.47 -0.30 11.86
C LEU A 84 -0.23 -1.20 11.93
N PHE A 85 0.41 -1.50 10.80
CA PHE A 85 1.68 -2.19 10.79
C PHE A 85 2.71 -1.45 11.64
N VAL A 86 2.90 -0.15 11.43
CA VAL A 86 3.91 0.64 12.15
C VAL A 86 3.64 0.70 13.65
N ILE A 87 2.41 0.96 14.09
CA ILE A 87 2.08 1.07 15.52
C ILE A 87 2.24 -0.26 16.26
N HIS A 88 1.90 -1.38 15.63
CA HIS A 88 2.12 -2.71 16.22
C HIS A 88 3.61 -3.07 16.21
N PHE A 89 4.29 -2.87 15.08
CA PHE A 89 5.71 -3.17 14.91
C PHE A 89 6.61 -2.36 15.84
N THR A 90 6.29 -1.07 16.06
CA THR A 90 7.05 -0.19 16.97
C THR A 90 6.52 -0.19 18.40
N GLU A 91 5.58 -1.09 18.71
CA GLU A 91 4.97 -1.27 20.04
C GLU A 91 4.41 0.01 20.66
N LYS A 92 3.72 0.84 19.87
CA LYS A 92 3.09 2.09 20.34
C LYS A 92 1.81 1.83 21.13
N LYS A 93 1.92 1.29 22.36
CA LYS A 93 0.81 0.81 23.22
C LYS A 93 -0.40 1.75 23.32
N ARG A 94 -0.20 3.07 23.28
CA ARG A 94 -1.31 4.04 23.33
C ARG A 94 -2.20 3.96 22.08
N TRP A 95 -1.61 3.71 20.91
CA TRP A 95 -2.25 3.73 19.60
C TRP A 95 -2.76 2.35 19.16
N THR A 96 -2.36 1.28 19.87
CA THR A 96 -2.87 -0.08 19.63
C THR A 96 -4.20 -0.37 20.35
N LYS A 97 -4.77 0.61 21.05
CA LYS A 97 -6.09 0.48 21.68
C LYS A 97 -7.18 0.30 20.62
N PRO A 98 -8.22 -0.54 20.88
CA PRO A 98 -9.27 -0.84 19.90
C PRO A 98 -9.90 0.39 19.27
N LEU A 99 -10.17 1.43 20.06
CA LEU A 99 -10.76 2.67 19.55
C LEU A 99 -9.92 3.30 18.43
N PHE A 100 -8.61 3.43 18.62
CA PHE A 100 -7.73 4.04 17.60
C PHE A 100 -7.57 3.14 16.37
N THR A 101 -7.47 1.83 16.57
CA THR A 101 -7.36 0.88 15.45
C THR A 101 -8.64 0.80 14.62
N GLN A 102 -9.81 1.07 15.21
CA GLN A 102 -11.08 1.15 14.49
C GLN A 102 -11.28 2.49 13.79
N LEU A 103 -10.89 3.61 14.43
CA LEU A 103 -11.04 4.95 13.84
C LEU A 103 -10.33 5.11 12.51
N VAL A 104 -9.18 4.46 12.31
CA VAL A 104 -8.46 4.53 11.03
C VAL A 104 -9.20 3.83 9.88
N TRP A 105 -10.24 3.04 10.15
CA TRP A 105 -11.06 2.39 9.12
C TRP A 105 -12.31 3.17 8.75
N VAL A 106 -12.65 4.23 9.49
CA VAL A 106 -13.91 4.98 9.26
C VAL A 106 -13.93 5.56 7.86
N LEU A 107 -12.88 6.29 7.44
CA LEU A 107 -12.85 6.89 6.11
C LEU A 107 -12.78 5.85 4.97
N PRO A 108 -11.96 4.79 5.03
CA PRO A 108 -12.01 3.69 4.06
C PRO A 108 -13.39 3.06 3.89
N VAL A 109 -14.13 2.85 4.98
CA VAL A 109 -15.50 2.30 4.92
C VAL A 109 -16.45 3.29 4.24
N ILE A 110 -16.37 4.59 4.58
CA ILE A 110 -17.15 5.64 3.91
C ILE A 110 -16.80 5.68 2.41
N ASN A 111 -15.51 5.62 2.06
CA ASN A 111 -15.05 5.61 0.67
C ASN A 111 -15.59 4.41 -0.12
N LEU A 112 -15.64 3.22 0.50
CA LEU A 112 -16.25 2.04 -0.12
C LEU A 112 -17.73 2.27 -0.41
N LEU A 113 -18.50 2.78 0.55
CA LEU A 113 -19.93 3.06 0.38
C LEU A 113 -20.15 4.11 -0.73
N LEU A 114 -19.35 5.17 -0.75
CA LEU A 114 -19.42 6.21 -1.78
C LEU A 114 -18.99 5.68 -3.16
N ALA A 115 -18.04 4.75 -3.24
CA ALA A 115 -17.67 4.12 -4.50
C ALA A 115 -18.83 3.27 -5.06
N LEU A 116 -19.51 2.49 -4.22
CA LEU A 116 -20.65 1.66 -4.62
C LEU A 116 -21.87 2.47 -5.09
N THR A 117 -21.99 3.71 -4.63
CA THR A 117 -23.12 4.62 -4.97
C THR A 117 -22.70 5.75 -5.91
N ASN A 118 -21.49 5.68 -6.50
CA ASN A 118 -20.92 6.79 -7.27
C ASN A 118 -21.78 7.25 -8.46
N GLU A 119 -22.53 6.37 -9.08
CA GLU A 119 -23.42 6.69 -10.20
C GLU A 119 -24.48 7.75 -9.86
N TYR A 120 -24.89 7.86 -8.58
CA TYR A 120 -25.89 8.82 -8.13
C TYR A 120 -25.34 10.22 -7.82
N HIS A 121 -24.04 10.34 -7.55
CA HIS A 121 -23.51 11.62 -7.03
C HIS A 121 -22.17 12.04 -7.62
N GLY A 122 -21.41 11.16 -8.28
CA GLY A 122 -20.12 11.47 -8.90
C GLY A 122 -19.03 11.94 -7.94
N LEU A 123 -19.15 11.67 -6.62
CA LEU A 123 -18.22 12.20 -5.61
C LEU A 123 -16.85 11.53 -5.65
N VAL A 124 -16.76 10.25 -6.04
CA VAL A 124 -15.49 9.53 -6.18
C VAL A 124 -14.91 9.79 -7.57
N TYR A 125 -15.67 9.50 -8.61
CA TYR A 125 -15.33 9.82 -10.00
C TYR A 125 -16.43 10.68 -10.60
N SER A 126 -16.09 11.92 -10.96
CA SER A 126 -17.05 12.90 -11.51
C SER A 126 -17.45 12.57 -12.95
N GLU A 127 -16.56 11.98 -13.71
CA GLU A 127 -16.82 11.52 -15.09
C GLU A 127 -16.09 10.20 -15.34
N ILE A 128 -16.76 9.30 -16.07
CA ILE A 128 -16.20 8.01 -16.48
C ILE A 128 -16.53 7.80 -17.96
N TYR A 129 -15.52 7.64 -18.80
CA TYR A 129 -15.72 7.38 -20.24
C TYR A 129 -14.54 6.60 -20.84
N LEU A 130 -14.73 6.09 -22.05
CA LEU A 130 -13.68 5.43 -22.82
C LEU A 130 -13.04 6.41 -23.79
N GLU A 131 -11.72 6.34 -23.91
CA GLU A 131 -10.95 7.10 -24.89
C GLU A 131 -10.00 6.17 -25.66
N GLY A 132 -9.91 6.39 -26.96
CA GLY A 132 -8.97 5.66 -27.81
C GLY A 132 -7.59 6.35 -27.77
N ILE A 133 -6.60 5.70 -27.17
CA ILE A 133 -5.24 6.22 -27.11
C ILE A 133 -4.28 5.17 -27.72
N ASN A 134 -3.55 5.56 -28.79
CA ASN A 134 -2.55 4.69 -29.43
C ASN A 134 -3.09 3.29 -29.79
N SER A 135 -4.26 3.24 -30.41
CA SER A 135 -4.95 2.01 -30.81
C SER A 135 -5.40 1.11 -29.66
N GLN A 136 -5.49 1.64 -28.44
CA GLN A 136 -6.05 0.95 -27.27
C GLN A 136 -7.22 1.73 -26.69
N VAL A 137 -8.20 1.02 -26.14
CA VAL A 137 -9.34 1.62 -25.45
C VAL A 137 -9.01 1.75 -23.98
N VAL A 138 -8.92 2.98 -23.50
CA VAL A 138 -8.56 3.31 -22.12
C VAL A 138 -9.76 3.89 -21.39
N GLY A 139 -9.95 3.51 -20.13
CA GLY A 139 -10.94 4.13 -19.25
C GLY A 139 -10.38 5.40 -18.63
N ILE A 140 -11.06 6.51 -18.81
CA ILE A 140 -10.75 7.78 -18.16
C ILE A 140 -11.67 7.95 -16.94
N PHE A 141 -11.05 8.14 -15.77
CA PHE A 141 -11.73 8.30 -14.50
C PHE A 141 -11.30 9.64 -13.89
N LYS A 142 -12.14 10.68 -14.06
CA LYS A 142 -11.83 11.99 -13.50
C LYS A 142 -12.10 12.00 -12.00
N SER A 143 -11.09 12.39 -11.22
CA SER A 143 -11.15 12.43 -9.77
C SER A 143 -12.25 13.36 -9.25
N GLY A 144 -13.14 12.84 -8.42
CA GLY A 144 -14.12 13.61 -7.66
C GLY A 144 -13.54 14.13 -6.33
N PRO A 145 -14.29 14.95 -5.58
CA PRO A 145 -13.80 15.60 -4.36
C PRO A 145 -13.36 14.62 -3.26
N ILE A 146 -13.97 13.45 -3.16
CA ILE A 146 -13.63 12.43 -2.15
C ILE A 146 -12.23 11.88 -2.34
N ILE A 147 -11.72 11.79 -3.56
CA ILE A 147 -10.35 11.35 -3.82
C ILE A 147 -9.34 12.29 -3.14
N TYR A 148 -9.57 13.59 -3.17
CA TYR A 148 -8.69 14.57 -2.52
C TYR A 148 -8.79 14.49 -0.99
N VAL A 149 -9.98 14.26 -0.43
CA VAL A 149 -10.15 14.03 1.01
C VAL A 149 -9.39 12.78 1.44
N ASN A 150 -9.52 11.68 0.66
CA ASN A 150 -8.78 10.45 0.91
C ASN A 150 -7.26 10.64 0.79
N LEU A 151 -6.80 11.47 -0.15
CA LEU A 151 -5.39 11.80 -0.34
C LEU A 151 -4.80 12.47 0.92
N ILE A 152 -5.48 13.51 1.43
CA ILE A 152 -5.06 14.24 2.64
C ILE A 152 -4.99 13.28 3.84
N TYR A 153 -6.04 12.48 4.04
CA TYR A 153 -6.10 11.49 5.11
C TYR A 153 -4.98 10.46 5.00
N SER A 154 -4.81 9.87 3.82
CA SER A 154 -3.81 8.83 3.57
C SER A 154 -2.39 9.36 3.77
N TYR A 155 -2.09 10.54 3.26
CA TYR A 155 -0.78 11.16 3.43
C TYR A 155 -0.51 11.50 4.89
N GLY A 156 -1.52 11.98 5.63
CA GLY A 156 -1.41 12.20 7.07
C GLY A 156 -1.01 10.93 7.83
N LEU A 157 -1.70 9.81 7.61
CA LEU A 157 -1.37 8.52 8.24
C LEU A 157 0.00 8.00 7.83
N ILE A 158 0.34 8.08 6.53
CA ILE A 158 1.63 7.64 6.01
C ILE A 158 2.76 8.46 6.64
N LEU A 159 2.66 9.79 6.68
CA LEU A 159 3.69 10.66 7.25
C LEU A 159 3.90 10.39 8.75
N ILE A 160 2.82 10.26 9.54
CA ILE A 160 2.93 9.93 10.96
C ILE A 160 3.58 8.55 11.14
N GLY A 161 3.14 7.55 10.36
CA GLY A 161 3.71 6.21 10.39
C GLY A 161 5.19 6.22 10.04
N LEU A 162 5.58 6.90 8.96
CA LEU A 162 6.98 7.02 8.53
C LEU A 162 7.86 7.69 9.60
N LEU A 163 7.39 8.77 10.22
CA LEU A 163 8.14 9.44 11.29
C LEU A 163 8.43 8.49 12.46
N TRP A 164 7.46 7.66 12.85
CA TRP A 164 7.66 6.69 13.93
C TRP A 164 8.57 5.55 13.50
N LEU A 165 8.42 5.06 12.28
CA LEU A 165 9.24 3.98 11.75
C LEU A 165 10.70 4.39 11.59
N VAL A 166 10.96 5.60 11.06
CA VAL A 166 12.31 6.18 10.95
C VAL A 166 12.94 6.35 12.33
N ARG A 167 12.21 6.93 13.29
CA ARG A 167 12.69 7.06 14.68
C ARG A 167 13.04 5.70 15.31
N TYR A 168 12.26 4.67 14.99
CA TYR A 168 12.52 3.32 15.45
C TYR A 168 13.81 2.76 14.83
N PHE A 169 14.00 2.88 13.52
CA PHE A 169 15.18 2.37 12.84
C PHE A 169 16.47 3.12 13.23
N LEU A 170 16.41 4.41 13.48
CA LEU A 170 17.59 5.20 13.89
C LEU A 170 18.23 4.71 15.20
N GLN A 171 17.56 3.87 15.98
CA GLN A 171 18.14 3.22 17.16
C GLN A 171 19.19 2.14 16.80
N PHE A 172 19.25 1.66 15.55
CA PHE A 172 20.09 0.56 15.09
C PHE A 172 21.37 1.03 14.36
N LYS A 173 22.04 2.08 14.84
CA LYS A 173 23.32 2.57 14.28
C LYS A 173 23.31 2.68 12.74
N LYS A 174 24.39 2.22 12.08
CA LYS A 174 24.57 2.36 10.62
C LYS A 174 23.49 1.64 9.79
N SER A 175 23.10 0.42 10.18
CA SER A 175 22.08 -0.33 9.43
C SER A 175 20.69 0.33 9.52
N GLY A 176 20.36 0.93 10.66
CA GLY A 176 19.12 1.68 10.84
C GLY A 176 19.08 2.97 10.02
N ILE A 177 20.20 3.66 9.84
CA ILE A 177 20.29 4.84 8.97
C ILE A 177 20.00 4.44 7.52
N ILE A 178 20.61 3.35 7.02
CA ILE A 178 20.39 2.88 5.65
C ILE A 178 18.91 2.51 5.45
N SER A 179 18.32 1.76 6.38
CA SER A 179 16.89 1.42 6.36
C SER A 179 15.99 2.66 6.32
N SER A 180 16.30 3.66 7.15
CA SER A 180 15.55 4.92 7.20
C SER A 180 15.63 5.67 5.87
N VAL A 181 16.83 5.79 5.29
CA VAL A 181 17.03 6.46 4.00
C VAL A 181 16.26 5.76 2.87
N MET A 182 16.33 4.42 2.80
CA MET A 182 15.61 3.64 1.78
C MET A 182 14.08 3.83 1.90
N ILE A 183 13.54 3.75 3.11
CA ILE A 183 12.10 3.91 3.36
C ILE A 183 11.66 5.33 3.04
N ILE A 184 12.40 6.36 3.44
CA ILE A 184 12.09 7.74 3.11
C ILE A 184 12.12 7.96 1.60
N ALA A 185 13.19 7.52 0.91
CA ALA A 185 13.34 7.71 -0.53
C ALA A 185 12.21 7.03 -1.31
N THR A 186 11.92 5.75 -1.03
CA THR A 186 10.84 5.02 -1.71
C THR A 186 9.46 5.59 -1.41
N SER A 187 9.22 6.05 -0.17
CA SER A 187 7.96 6.72 0.20
C SER A 187 7.79 8.04 -0.52
N LEU A 188 8.82 8.88 -0.60
CA LEU A 188 8.76 10.16 -1.32
C LEU A 188 8.49 9.94 -2.81
N ILE A 189 9.18 9.00 -3.45
CA ILE A 189 8.92 8.64 -4.85
C ILE A 189 7.45 8.23 -5.02
N THR A 190 6.95 7.36 -4.15
CA THR A 190 5.56 6.89 -4.20
C THR A 190 4.56 8.02 -4.04
N LEU A 191 4.75 8.92 -3.05
CA LEU A 191 3.87 10.06 -2.81
C LEU A 191 3.87 11.04 -3.99
N VAL A 192 5.05 11.34 -4.56
CA VAL A 192 5.18 12.22 -5.74
C VAL A 192 4.47 11.61 -6.94
N VAL A 193 4.75 10.34 -7.28
CA VAL A 193 4.13 9.66 -8.42
C VAL A 193 2.61 9.60 -8.26
N ASN A 194 2.12 9.26 -7.07
CA ASN A 194 0.69 9.22 -6.79
C ASN A 194 0.03 10.61 -6.92
N THR A 195 0.67 11.67 -6.39
CA THR A 195 0.17 13.04 -6.52
C THR A 195 0.09 13.46 -7.99
N LEU A 196 1.13 13.22 -8.77
CA LEU A 196 1.16 13.55 -10.21
C LEU A 196 0.08 12.80 -10.98
N HIS A 197 -0.19 11.53 -10.62
CA HIS A 197 -1.25 10.75 -11.22
C HIS A 197 -2.65 11.31 -10.86
N VAL A 198 -2.93 11.52 -9.57
CA VAL A 198 -4.24 12.00 -9.08
C VAL A 198 -4.56 13.41 -9.56
N THR A 199 -3.56 14.29 -9.65
CA THR A 199 -3.74 15.67 -10.14
C THR A 199 -3.80 15.78 -11.68
N GLY A 200 -3.56 14.67 -12.38
CA GLY A 200 -3.62 14.63 -13.83
C GLY A 200 -2.40 15.22 -14.54
N TYR A 201 -1.33 15.58 -13.84
CA TYR A 201 -0.08 16.07 -14.48
C TYR A 201 0.59 15.02 -15.37
N LEU A 202 0.31 13.73 -15.16
CA LEU A 202 0.77 12.62 -16.00
C LEU A 202 -0.26 12.22 -17.09
N LEU A 203 -1.20 13.10 -17.44
CA LEU A 203 -2.31 12.84 -18.37
C LEU A 203 -1.91 12.41 -19.79
N ASN A 204 -0.64 12.54 -20.17
CA ASN A 204 -0.16 11.98 -21.44
C ASN A 204 -0.03 10.44 -21.43
N THR A 205 -0.20 9.82 -20.25
CA THR A 205 -0.21 8.36 -20.09
C THR A 205 -1.35 7.96 -19.14
N PRO A 206 -2.41 7.30 -19.62
CA PRO A 206 -3.51 6.83 -18.78
C PRO A 206 -3.12 5.62 -17.91
N ILE A 207 -1.83 5.35 -17.80
CA ILE A 207 -1.26 4.25 -17.06
C ILE A 207 -0.93 4.72 -15.65
N ASP A 208 -1.59 4.14 -14.64
CA ASP A 208 -1.25 4.38 -13.24
C ASP A 208 0.04 3.64 -12.86
N THR A 209 1.15 4.36 -12.75
CA THR A 209 2.43 3.79 -12.33
C THR A 209 2.59 3.68 -10.81
N THR A 210 1.62 4.16 -10.03
CA THR A 210 1.66 4.15 -8.57
C THR A 210 1.81 2.73 -7.96
N PRO A 211 1.13 1.67 -8.46
CA PRO A 211 1.32 0.32 -7.93
C PRO A 211 2.77 -0.18 -7.98
N HIS A 212 3.54 0.23 -9.01
CA HIS A 212 4.95 -0.14 -9.13
C HIS A 212 5.80 0.51 -8.03
N THR A 213 5.55 1.78 -7.72
CA THR A 213 6.29 2.51 -6.68
C THR A 213 5.96 1.98 -5.28
N PHE A 214 4.70 1.57 -5.04
CA PHE A 214 4.32 0.91 -3.78
C PHE A 214 5.00 -0.46 -3.62
N SER A 215 5.22 -1.22 -4.70
CA SER A 215 5.97 -2.47 -4.60
C SER A 215 7.45 -2.25 -4.26
N LEU A 216 8.06 -1.15 -4.70
CA LEU A 216 9.40 -0.73 -4.27
C LEU A 216 9.42 -0.37 -2.78
N LEU A 217 8.41 0.34 -2.29
CA LEU A 217 8.26 0.63 -0.86
C LEU A 217 8.09 -0.66 -0.05
N ALA A 218 7.30 -1.63 -0.55
CA ALA A 218 7.13 -2.93 0.07
C ALA A 218 8.45 -3.69 0.21
N LEU A 219 9.28 -3.68 -0.84
CA LEU A 219 10.63 -4.26 -0.80
C LEU A 219 11.53 -3.57 0.22
N ALA A 220 11.54 -2.23 0.24
CA ALA A 220 12.34 -1.46 1.18
C ALA A 220 11.96 -1.74 2.63
N LEU A 221 10.65 -1.83 2.92
CA LEU A 221 10.14 -2.20 4.24
C LEU A 221 10.54 -3.63 4.60
N PHE A 222 10.29 -4.60 3.72
CA PHE A 222 10.63 -5.99 3.94
C PHE A 222 12.13 -6.19 4.18
N TRP A 223 12.98 -5.59 3.35
CA TRP A 223 14.43 -5.64 3.50
C TRP A 223 14.87 -5.04 4.84
N SER A 224 14.36 -3.85 5.18
CA SER A 224 14.71 -3.13 6.41
C SER A 224 14.37 -3.93 7.67
N ILE A 225 13.20 -4.59 7.69
CA ILE A 225 12.76 -5.44 8.79
C ILE A 225 13.65 -6.68 8.91
N ASN A 226 14.00 -7.33 7.79
CA ASN A 226 14.87 -8.50 7.80
C ASN A 226 16.31 -8.16 8.18
N GLN A 227 16.85 -7.02 7.71
CA GLN A 227 18.21 -6.57 8.04
C GLN A 227 18.41 -6.37 9.55
N GLN A 228 17.39 -5.90 10.24
CA GLN A 228 17.43 -5.74 11.70
C GLN A 228 17.15 -7.04 12.47
N GLN A 229 17.02 -8.18 11.78
CA GLN A 229 16.67 -9.50 12.36
C GLN A 229 15.39 -9.48 13.23
N LEU A 230 14.56 -8.44 13.09
CA LEU A 230 13.40 -8.18 13.94
C LEU A 230 12.31 -9.26 13.83
N PHE A 231 12.28 -10.01 12.72
CA PHE A 231 11.43 -11.19 12.57
C PHE A 231 12.11 -12.52 12.96
N ARG A 232 13.37 -12.51 13.40
CA ARG A 232 14.11 -13.76 13.68
C ARG A 232 13.95 -14.26 15.11
N VAL A 233 13.64 -13.39 16.07
CA VAL A 233 13.52 -13.78 17.47
C VAL A 233 12.05 -13.86 17.84
N SER A 234 11.49 -15.06 17.91
CA SER A 234 10.22 -15.27 18.58
C SER A 234 10.40 -14.95 20.08
N PRO A 235 9.54 -14.06 20.66
CA PRO A 235 9.58 -13.78 22.11
C PRO A 235 9.46 -15.05 22.96
N ILE A 236 8.83 -16.10 22.42
CA ILE A 236 8.64 -17.40 23.06
C ILE A 236 9.98 -18.15 23.18
N ALA A 237 10.83 -18.09 22.14
CA ALA A 237 12.15 -18.73 22.18
C ALA A 237 13.07 -18.05 23.22
N TYR A 238 13.05 -16.72 23.32
CA TYR A 238 13.82 -15.97 24.31
C TYR A 238 13.33 -16.25 25.74
N LYS A 239 12.01 -16.31 25.96
CA LYS A 239 11.43 -16.62 27.27
C LYS A 239 11.71 -18.07 27.71
N ASN A 240 11.74 -19.01 26.77
CA ASN A 240 12.09 -20.40 27.04
C ASN A 240 13.58 -20.58 27.29
N LEU A 241 14.45 -19.83 26.61
CA LEU A 241 15.90 -19.81 26.87
C LEU A 241 16.19 -19.27 28.27
N LEU A 242 15.59 -18.14 28.67
CA LEU A 242 15.76 -17.58 30.02
C LEU A 242 15.20 -18.50 31.12
N ARG A 243 14.11 -19.23 30.85
CA ARG A 243 13.51 -20.14 31.80
C ARG A 243 14.27 -21.47 31.99
N ASN A 244 15.05 -21.85 30.97
CA ASN A 244 15.83 -23.09 30.97
C ASN A 244 17.33 -22.85 31.22
N MET A 245 17.76 -21.62 31.53
CA MET A 245 19.13 -21.37 32.01
C MET A 245 19.17 -21.91 33.47
N PRO A 246 20.07 -22.87 33.78
CA PRO A 246 20.29 -23.27 35.16
C PRO A 246 20.82 -22.05 35.90
N ASN A 247 20.18 -21.73 37.03
CA ASN A 247 20.68 -20.73 37.96
C ASN A 247 22.09 -21.18 38.38
N GLY A 248 23.12 -20.51 37.86
CA GLY A 248 24.51 -20.63 38.29
C GLY A 248 24.76 -19.86 39.58
#